data_6fb8510c8174f34c5fcc2d2efa881a93
#
_entry.id   6fb8510c8174f34c5fcc2d2efa881a93
#
_cell.length_a   1.000
_cell.length_b   1.000
_cell.length_c   1.000
_cell.angle_alpha   90.00
_cell.angle_beta   90.00
_cell.angle_gamma   90.00
#
_symmetry.space_group_name_H-M   'P 1'
#
loop_
_entity.id
_entity.type
_entity.pdbx_description
1 polymer ?
#
loop_
_entity_poly.entity_id
_entity_poly.type
_entity_poly.pdbx_seq_one_letter_code
_entity_poly.pdbx_strand_id
1 'polypeptide(L)'
;MKKTLVVSLLVLCSFCGFAQKFACVDSDYILSNMPEYKQAQKELDDVSNSWQKEVEDKLAEVDKLYKQYQAEAMLLPSDLKTKKENEIVAAEKAAKNLQKQRFGNDGDLAKKRAELIKPI
;
A
#
# COMPACT_ATOMS: atom_id res chain seq x y z
N MET A 1 54.00 -34.59 -30.90
CA MET A 1 53.82 -34.80 -29.46
C MET A 1 53.69 -33.52 -28.63
N LYS A 2 54.52 -32.47 -28.83
CA LYS A 2 54.38 -31.21 -28.04
C LYS A 2 53.10 -30.44 -28.35
N LYS A 3 52.62 -30.44 -29.62
CA LYS A 3 51.38 -29.74 -30.04
C LYS A 3 50.12 -30.40 -29.52
N THR A 4 50.10 -31.73 -29.44
CA THR A 4 48.98 -32.52 -28.90
C THR A 4 48.85 -32.34 -27.38
N LEU A 5 49.94 -32.16 -26.66
CA LEU A 5 49.99 -31.92 -25.23
C LEU A 5 49.45 -30.53 -24.86
N VAL A 6 49.73 -29.51 -25.66
CA VAL A 6 49.20 -28.15 -25.48
C VAL A 6 47.68 -28.09 -25.73
N VAL A 7 47.19 -28.78 -26.75
CA VAL A 7 45.74 -28.85 -27.01
C VAL A 7 44.98 -29.57 -25.89
N SER A 8 45.57 -30.68 -25.38
CA SER A 8 44.97 -31.40 -24.25
C SER A 8 44.90 -30.53 -22.97
N LEU A 9 45.91 -29.72 -22.71
CA LEU A 9 45.95 -28.82 -21.55
C LEU A 9 44.90 -27.72 -21.66
N LEU A 10 44.67 -27.17 -22.86
CA LEU A 10 43.66 -26.16 -23.13
C LEU A 10 42.21 -26.67 -22.93
N VAL A 11 41.96 -27.94 -23.27
CA VAL A 11 40.63 -28.55 -23.06
C VAL A 11 40.35 -28.80 -21.58
N LEU A 12 41.36 -29.15 -20.77
CA LEU A 12 41.18 -29.33 -19.30
C LEU A 12 40.83 -28.02 -18.59
N CYS A 13 41.34 -26.87 -19.04
CA CYS A 13 41.01 -25.55 -18.43
C CYS A 13 39.55 -25.12 -18.65
N SER A 14 38.87 -25.66 -19.65
CA SER A 14 37.49 -25.27 -19.98
C SER A 14 36.44 -25.86 -19.00
N PHE A 15 36.80 -26.81 -18.16
CA PHE A 15 35.88 -27.43 -17.18
C PHE A 15 35.81 -26.74 -15.81
N CYS A 16 36.68 -25.77 -15.53
CA CYS A 16 36.71 -25.10 -14.22
C CYS A 16 35.71 -23.91 -14.07
N GLY A 17 34.82 -23.66 -15.04
CA GLY A 17 34.05 -22.43 -15.12
C GLY A 17 32.66 -22.41 -14.48
N PHE A 18 32.12 -23.50 -13.92
CA PHE A 18 30.71 -23.58 -13.57
C PHE A 18 30.36 -23.89 -12.10
N ALA A 19 31.17 -23.45 -11.17
CA ALA A 19 30.79 -23.54 -9.76
C ALA A 19 30.26 -22.20 -9.22
N GLN A 20 29.30 -21.58 -9.89
CA GLN A 20 28.54 -20.49 -9.29
C GLN A 20 27.49 -21.10 -8.36
N LYS A 21 27.78 -21.12 -7.07
CA LYS A 21 26.78 -21.44 -6.04
C LYS A 21 25.82 -20.26 -5.91
N PHE A 22 24.64 -20.39 -6.48
CA PHE A 22 23.54 -19.47 -6.19
C PHE A 22 22.97 -19.85 -4.82
N ALA A 23 23.05 -18.94 -3.86
CA ALA A 23 22.28 -19.04 -2.63
C ALA A 23 20.95 -18.30 -2.85
N CYS A 24 19.83 -19.03 -2.84
CA CYS A 24 18.51 -18.43 -2.71
C CYS A 24 18.29 -18.12 -1.23
N VAL A 25 18.14 -16.84 -0.92
CA VAL A 25 17.79 -16.37 0.41
C VAL A 25 16.30 -16.04 0.37
N ASP A 26 15.52 -16.66 1.23
CA ASP A 26 14.11 -16.30 1.45
C ASP A 26 14.07 -15.06 2.35
N SER A 27 13.97 -13.89 1.70
CA SER A 27 13.91 -12.60 2.38
C SER A 27 12.67 -12.47 3.26
N ASP A 28 11.54 -13.07 2.86
CA ASP A 28 10.31 -13.03 3.63
C ASP A 28 10.44 -13.80 4.93
N TYR A 29 11.13 -14.96 4.90
CA TYR A 29 11.43 -15.73 6.10
C TYR A 29 12.33 -14.96 7.07
N ILE A 30 13.37 -14.29 6.56
CA ILE A 30 14.27 -13.50 7.40
C ILE A 30 13.53 -12.35 8.05
N LEU A 31 12.84 -11.53 7.25
CA LEU A 31 12.08 -10.37 7.72
C LEU A 31 11.01 -10.77 8.74
N SER A 32 10.29 -11.85 8.48
CA SER A 32 9.25 -12.34 9.39
C SER A 32 9.78 -12.84 10.75
N ASN A 33 11.08 -13.09 10.88
CA ASN A 33 11.72 -13.47 12.14
C ASN A 33 12.43 -12.31 12.84
N MET A 34 12.49 -11.11 12.24
CA MET A 34 13.07 -9.93 12.85
C MET A 34 12.06 -9.24 13.77
N PRO A 35 12.39 -9.01 15.06
CA PRO A 35 11.48 -8.32 16.00
C PRO A 35 11.10 -6.91 15.55
N GLU A 36 12.05 -6.17 14.98
CA GLU A 36 11.86 -4.81 14.48
C GLU A 36 10.87 -4.78 13.33
N TYR A 37 10.94 -5.74 12.40
CA TYR A 37 10.01 -5.86 11.30
C TYR A 37 8.59 -6.18 11.78
N LYS A 38 8.44 -7.09 12.75
CA LYS A 38 7.15 -7.42 13.36
C LYS A 38 6.51 -6.21 14.04
N GLN A 39 7.32 -5.42 14.73
CA GLN A 39 6.85 -4.20 15.39
C GLN A 39 6.42 -3.15 14.36
N ALA A 40 7.21 -2.94 13.31
CA ALA A 40 6.89 -2.05 12.21
C ALA A 40 5.59 -2.46 11.50
N GLN A 41 5.41 -3.76 11.25
CA GLN A 41 4.19 -4.29 10.65
C GLN A 41 2.97 -4.05 11.54
N LYS A 42 3.09 -4.31 12.84
CA LYS A 42 2.00 -4.06 13.80
C LYS A 42 1.62 -2.57 13.85
N GLU A 43 2.60 -1.67 13.90
CA GLU A 43 2.35 -0.23 13.88
C GLU A 43 1.65 0.20 12.59
N LEU A 44 2.06 -0.37 11.45
CA LEU A 44 1.43 -0.10 10.16
C LEU A 44 -0.03 -0.57 10.12
N ASP A 45 -0.32 -1.74 10.68
CA ASP A 45 -1.66 -2.30 10.75
C ASP A 45 -2.56 -1.46 11.68
N ASP A 46 -2.06 -1.03 12.84
CA ASP A 46 -2.79 -0.17 13.78
C ASP A 46 -3.14 1.19 13.14
N VAL A 47 -2.19 1.80 12.44
CA VAL A 47 -2.39 3.06 11.73
C VAL A 47 -3.37 2.88 10.56
N SER A 48 -3.24 1.80 9.79
CA SER A 48 -4.14 1.47 8.68
C SER A 48 -5.59 1.31 9.16
N ASN A 49 -5.81 0.57 10.25
CA ASN A 49 -7.12 0.36 10.84
C ASN A 49 -7.73 1.68 11.35
N SER A 50 -6.92 2.53 11.98
CA SER A 50 -7.35 3.86 12.44
C SER A 50 -7.80 4.75 11.28
N TRP A 51 -7.02 4.79 10.20
CA TRP A 51 -7.36 5.59 9.02
C TRP A 51 -8.54 5.02 8.23
N GLN A 52 -8.68 3.70 8.19
CA GLN A 52 -9.85 3.07 7.59
C GLN A 52 -11.13 3.49 8.33
N LYS A 53 -11.10 3.48 9.66
CA LYS A 53 -12.22 3.94 10.47
C LYS A 53 -12.53 5.42 10.22
N GLU A 54 -11.51 6.29 10.09
CA GLU A 54 -11.69 7.70 9.76
C GLU A 54 -12.42 7.89 8.42
N VAL A 55 -12.09 7.09 7.41
CA VAL A 55 -12.77 7.11 6.09
C VAL A 55 -14.19 6.58 6.21
N GLU A 56 -14.40 5.48 6.94
CA GLU A 56 -15.74 4.90 7.18
C GLU A 56 -16.65 5.89 7.90
N ASP A 57 -16.16 6.60 8.92
CA ASP A 57 -16.91 7.63 9.64
C ASP A 57 -17.32 8.77 8.71
N LYS A 58 -16.44 9.19 7.78
CA LYS A 58 -16.77 10.20 6.77
C LYS A 58 -17.81 9.71 5.76
N LEU A 59 -17.75 8.47 5.34
CA LEU A 59 -18.76 7.88 4.46
C LEU A 59 -20.10 7.72 5.16
N ALA A 60 -20.11 7.37 6.44
CA ALA A 60 -21.33 7.31 7.26
C ALA A 60 -21.97 8.69 7.42
N GLU A 61 -21.18 9.77 7.54
CA GLU A 61 -21.66 11.14 7.55
C GLU A 61 -22.37 11.50 6.24
N VAL A 62 -21.79 11.12 5.10
CA VAL A 62 -22.41 11.31 3.77
C VAL A 62 -23.75 10.55 3.67
N ASP A 63 -23.78 9.28 4.09
CA ASP A 63 -25.01 8.47 4.08
C ASP A 63 -26.11 9.08 4.95
N LYS A 64 -25.75 9.63 6.11
CA LYS A 64 -26.66 10.35 6.99
C LYS A 64 -27.24 11.61 6.33
N LEU A 65 -26.40 12.43 5.71
CA LEU A 65 -26.84 13.63 4.99
C LEU A 65 -27.79 13.25 3.84
N TYR A 66 -27.49 12.20 3.11
CA TYR A 66 -28.32 11.72 2.01
C TYR A 66 -29.68 11.23 2.50
N LYS A 67 -29.73 10.43 3.56
CA LYS A 67 -30.99 9.96 4.17
C LYS A 67 -31.85 11.10 4.70
N GLN A 68 -31.24 12.10 5.34
CA GLN A 68 -31.94 13.31 5.79
C GLN A 68 -32.53 14.07 4.60
N TYR A 69 -31.74 14.27 3.54
CA TYR A 69 -32.20 14.91 2.34
C TYR A 69 -33.39 14.17 1.70
N GLN A 70 -33.31 12.85 1.56
CA GLN A 70 -34.40 12.04 1.02
C GLN A 70 -35.70 12.19 1.83
N ALA A 71 -35.61 12.21 3.15
CA ALA A 71 -36.78 12.36 4.03
C ALA A 71 -37.45 13.74 3.91
N GLU A 72 -36.66 14.79 3.68
CA GLU A 72 -37.13 16.18 3.66
C GLU A 72 -37.38 16.73 2.25
N ALA A 73 -36.87 16.07 1.20
CA ALA A 73 -36.83 16.59 -0.17
C ALA A 73 -38.16 17.05 -0.73
N MET A 74 -39.28 16.41 -0.34
CA MET A 74 -40.62 16.79 -0.81
C MET A 74 -41.14 18.07 -0.15
N LEU A 75 -40.62 18.42 1.03
CA LEU A 75 -41.07 19.54 1.83
C LEU A 75 -40.21 20.80 1.67
N LEU A 76 -38.98 20.63 1.08
CA LEU A 76 -38.02 21.73 0.97
C LEU A 76 -38.31 22.62 -0.24
N PRO A 77 -38.18 23.96 -0.09
CA PRO A 77 -38.10 24.90 -1.20
C PRO A 77 -36.88 24.61 -2.10
N SER A 78 -36.95 25.00 -3.40
CA SER A 78 -35.91 24.68 -4.40
C SER A 78 -34.52 25.15 -3.98
N ASP A 79 -34.40 26.34 -3.37
CA ASP A 79 -33.11 26.89 -2.94
C ASP A 79 -32.45 26.04 -1.83
N LEU A 80 -33.26 25.54 -0.89
CA LEU A 80 -32.78 24.68 0.18
C LEU A 80 -32.43 23.26 -0.32
N LYS A 81 -33.15 22.76 -1.33
CA LYS A 81 -32.77 21.50 -2.02
C LYS A 81 -31.38 21.62 -2.62
N THR A 82 -31.15 22.64 -3.44
CA THR A 82 -29.87 22.89 -4.08
C THR A 82 -28.74 23.04 -3.05
N LYS A 83 -29.01 23.73 -1.94
CA LYS A 83 -28.02 23.87 -0.87
C LYS A 83 -27.67 22.53 -0.23
N LYS A 84 -28.66 21.68 0.09
CA LYS A 84 -28.43 20.36 0.69
C LYS A 84 -27.75 19.41 -0.30
N GLU A 85 -28.11 19.44 -1.58
CA GLU A 85 -27.45 18.66 -2.63
C GLU A 85 -25.97 19.05 -2.74
N ASN A 86 -25.64 20.32 -2.75
CA ASN A 86 -24.27 20.80 -2.77
C ASN A 86 -23.49 20.40 -1.51
N GLU A 87 -24.14 20.37 -0.35
CA GLU A 87 -23.54 19.90 0.91
C GLU A 87 -23.19 18.42 0.84
N ILE A 88 -24.07 17.57 0.32
CA ILE A 88 -23.83 16.15 0.11
C ILE A 88 -22.66 15.93 -0.86
N VAL A 89 -22.66 16.63 -2.00
CA VAL A 89 -21.58 16.53 -3.00
C VAL A 89 -20.24 16.96 -2.42
N ALA A 90 -20.22 18.02 -1.59
CA ALA A 90 -19.01 18.47 -0.91
C ALA A 90 -18.51 17.44 0.10
N ALA A 91 -19.41 16.82 0.87
CA ALA A 91 -19.08 15.78 1.83
C ALA A 91 -18.56 14.50 1.13
N GLU A 92 -19.19 14.06 0.02
CA GLU A 92 -18.70 12.94 -0.81
C GLU A 92 -17.29 13.19 -1.34
N LYS A 93 -17.06 14.41 -1.85
CA LYS A 93 -15.74 14.80 -2.36
C LYS A 93 -14.69 14.79 -1.25
N ALA A 94 -15.05 15.26 -0.06
CA ALA A 94 -14.16 15.23 1.10
C ALA A 94 -13.82 13.80 1.51
N ALA A 95 -14.80 12.88 1.58
CA ALA A 95 -14.57 11.48 1.90
C ALA A 95 -13.67 10.78 0.87
N LYS A 96 -13.92 11.00 -0.43
CA LYS A 96 -13.08 10.46 -1.51
C LYS A 96 -11.64 11.01 -1.48
N ASN A 97 -11.49 12.29 -1.19
CA ASN A 97 -10.17 12.90 -1.07
C ASN A 97 -9.40 12.34 0.13
N LEU A 98 -10.07 12.18 1.27
CA LEU A 98 -9.49 11.56 2.46
C LEU A 98 -9.03 10.12 2.16
N GLN A 99 -9.89 9.31 1.53
CA GLN A 99 -9.56 7.94 1.12
C GLN A 99 -8.33 7.92 0.21
N LYS A 100 -8.28 8.81 -0.80
CA LYS A 100 -7.13 8.92 -1.71
C LYS A 100 -5.86 9.38 -0.98
N GLN A 101 -5.99 10.33 -0.06
CA GLN A 101 -4.87 10.82 0.75
C GLN A 101 -4.29 9.71 1.63
N ARG A 102 -5.13 8.92 2.29
CA ARG A 102 -4.70 7.85 3.20
C ARG A 102 -4.18 6.62 2.44
N PHE A 103 -4.91 6.16 1.41
CA PHE A 103 -4.73 4.86 0.75
C PHE A 103 -4.35 4.95 -0.73
N GLY A 104 -4.14 6.14 -1.29
CA GLY A 104 -3.66 6.30 -2.67
C GLY A 104 -2.24 5.75 -2.87
N ASN A 105 -1.82 5.60 -4.12
CA ASN A 105 -0.48 5.06 -4.46
C ASN A 105 0.67 5.79 -3.75
N ASP A 106 0.56 7.13 -3.63
CA ASP A 106 1.51 7.99 -2.92
C ASP A 106 0.90 8.52 -1.61
N GLY A 107 -0.08 7.80 -1.06
CA GLY A 107 -0.81 8.18 0.13
C GLY A 107 0.00 8.06 1.42
N ASP A 108 -0.64 8.48 2.51
CA ASP A 108 0.01 8.50 3.83
C ASP A 108 0.42 7.10 4.28
N LEU A 109 -0.34 6.04 3.94
CA LEU A 109 -0.02 4.66 4.28
C LEU A 109 1.25 4.17 3.56
N ALA A 110 1.41 4.52 2.28
CA ALA A 110 2.61 4.17 1.53
C ALA A 110 3.85 4.85 2.11
N LYS A 111 3.73 6.13 2.48
CA LYS A 111 4.81 6.89 3.13
C LYS A 111 5.16 6.31 4.50
N LYS A 112 4.15 5.98 5.32
CA LYS A 112 4.36 5.38 6.64
C LYS A 112 5.05 4.02 6.54
N ARG A 113 4.66 3.20 5.56
CA ARG A 113 5.35 1.92 5.27
C ARG A 113 6.81 2.15 4.93
N ALA A 114 7.11 3.09 4.03
CA ALA A 114 8.49 3.39 3.66
C ALA A 114 9.32 3.91 4.84
N GLU A 115 8.73 4.73 5.72
CA GLU A 115 9.36 5.23 6.94
C GLU A 115 9.71 4.11 7.92
N LEU A 116 8.78 3.17 8.15
CA LEU A 116 8.96 2.09 9.12
C LEU A 116 9.91 0.98 8.62
N ILE A 117 9.96 0.75 7.31
CA ILE A 117 10.80 -0.33 6.73
C ILE A 117 12.20 0.17 6.37
N LYS A 118 12.38 1.47 6.06
CA LYS A 118 13.68 2.02 5.64
C LYS A 118 14.83 1.79 6.65
N PRO A 119 14.61 1.83 7.97
CA PRO A 119 15.69 1.59 8.94
C PRO A 119 16.05 0.10 9.14
N ILE A 120 15.24 -0.83 8.62
CA ILE A 120 15.42 -2.29 8.72
C ILE A 120 16.22 -2.84 7.54
#